data_afadfdd26ab620e2955fef1ae3ddbe80
#
_entry.id   afadfdd26ab620e2955fef1ae3ddbe80
#
_cell.length_a   1.000
_cell.length_b   1.000
_cell.length_c   1.000
_cell.angle_alpha   90.00
_cell.angle_beta   90.00
_cell.angle_gamma   90.00
#
_symmetry.space_group_name_H-M   'P 1'
#
loop_
_entity.id
_entity.type
_entity.pdbx_description
1 polymer ?
#
loop_
_entity_poly.entity_id
_entity_poly.type
_entity_poly.pdbx_seq_one_letter_code
_entity_poly.pdbx_strand_id
1 'polypeptide(L)'
;MKIFFSAGEPSGDQHASHLIQELRARRPEFVAEGFGGPHMQEAGCQLHFELTELAVMGFLRVIPMLAKFWRLVAQAEAHFATNPPDAVVLVDFPGFNWWIARAAKKRGIPVYYYLPPQLWGWAPWRIKRVRKWVDHVICALPFEYDWYKSRGVPATWVGHPFFDEVAERKLNPETVRHLSPDKQTRCTVAVLPGSRNHEIEKNWPVMLEVIRRVSGSVPSVRWIVGSYRPQQLARCREMQMAANVSAPIEYFINSTSEVIEAGDCCLMVSGSISLELLARKTPGVVLYRANTIARFVARFLMNCRFITLPNLIADQEVMPEFISNGNPESDIRKITSLLTEWVSKPDVLAAKKENLARLAGHATTTGATKRTADLLVRLMNDDSTATDADPRMILPFRKGAA
;
A
#
# COMPACT_ATOMS: atom_id res chain seq x y z
N MET A 1 -27.49 7.46 -11.94
CA MET A 1 -26.35 7.88 -11.09
C MET A 1 -25.07 7.89 -11.91
N LYS A 2 -24.44 9.06 -12.06
CA LYS A 2 -23.23 9.24 -12.85
C LYS A 2 -22.11 9.77 -11.98
N ILE A 3 -20.97 9.06 -11.92
CA ILE A 3 -19.80 9.46 -11.10
C ILE A 3 -18.59 9.62 -11.99
N PHE A 4 -17.88 10.76 -11.80
CA PHE A 4 -16.59 11.00 -12.40
C PHE A 4 -15.47 10.54 -11.45
N PHE A 5 -14.66 9.58 -11.89
CA PHE A 5 -13.51 9.07 -11.13
C PHE A 5 -12.22 9.73 -11.57
N SER A 6 -11.30 9.95 -10.63
CA SER A 6 -9.93 10.39 -10.95
C SER A 6 -8.91 9.57 -10.14
N ALA A 7 -8.25 8.62 -10.83
CA ALA A 7 -7.22 7.74 -10.28
C ALA A 7 -5.97 7.82 -11.16
N GLY A 8 -4.86 8.29 -10.60
CA GLY A 8 -3.63 8.51 -11.36
C GLY A 8 -2.55 7.45 -11.14
N GLU A 9 -2.67 6.61 -10.13
CA GLU A 9 -1.70 5.55 -9.85
C GLU A 9 -2.27 4.17 -10.22
N PRO A 10 -1.42 3.18 -10.62
CA PRO A 10 -1.91 1.84 -10.97
C PRO A 10 -2.69 1.16 -9.85
N SER A 11 -2.28 1.32 -8.59
CA SER A 11 -3.03 0.82 -7.44
C SER A 11 -4.37 1.52 -7.27
N GLY A 12 -4.41 2.84 -7.46
CA GLY A 12 -5.64 3.63 -7.42
C GLY A 12 -6.62 3.22 -8.53
N ASP A 13 -6.13 2.96 -9.74
CA ASP A 13 -6.91 2.43 -10.87
C ASP A 13 -7.54 1.07 -10.53
N GLN A 14 -6.77 0.15 -9.96
CA GLN A 14 -7.25 -1.16 -9.52
C GLN A 14 -8.33 -1.04 -8.43
N HIS A 15 -8.11 -0.23 -7.39
CA HIS A 15 -9.11 -0.02 -6.34
C HIS A 15 -10.38 0.66 -6.85
N ALA A 16 -10.23 1.63 -7.76
CA ALA A 16 -11.36 2.29 -8.42
C ALA A 16 -12.15 1.30 -9.30
N SER A 17 -11.48 0.40 -10.01
CA SER A 17 -12.14 -0.61 -10.85
C SER A 17 -13.04 -1.55 -10.04
N HIS A 18 -12.56 -2.05 -8.91
CA HIS A 18 -13.35 -2.88 -8.00
C HIS A 18 -14.55 -2.10 -7.43
N LEU A 19 -14.36 -0.83 -7.09
CA LEU A 19 -15.44 0.04 -6.61
C LEU A 19 -16.51 0.27 -7.70
N ILE A 20 -16.10 0.48 -8.94
CA ILE A 20 -17.00 0.63 -10.10
C ILE A 20 -17.84 -0.65 -10.29
N GLN A 21 -17.23 -1.84 -10.19
CA GLN A 21 -17.92 -3.12 -10.29
C GLN A 21 -18.97 -3.27 -9.17
N GLU A 22 -18.61 -2.93 -7.93
CA GLU A 22 -19.52 -2.99 -6.78
C GLU A 22 -20.68 -1.99 -6.90
N LEU A 23 -20.44 -0.79 -7.44
CA LEU A 23 -21.50 0.20 -7.69
C LEU A 23 -22.46 -0.27 -8.80
N ARG A 24 -21.94 -0.87 -9.87
CA ARG A 24 -22.78 -1.45 -10.94
C ARG A 24 -23.64 -2.61 -10.47
N ALA A 25 -23.11 -3.46 -9.60
CA ALA A 25 -23.88 -4.54 -9.01
C ALA A 25 -25.08 -4.03 -8.18
N ARG A 26 -24.96 -2.85 -7.57
CA ARG A 26 -26.03 -2.21 -6.77
C ARG A 26 -26.99 -1.36 -7.59
N ARG A 27 -26.49 -0.76 -8.66
CA ARG A 27 -27.20 0.19 -9.53
C ARG A 27 -26.85 -0.11 -10.98
N PRO A 28 -27.62 -0.98 -11.67
CA PRO A 28 -27.33 -1.36 -13.06
C PRO A 28 -27.29 -0.16 -14.04
N GLU A 29 -28.04 0.90 -13.74
CA GLU A 29 -28.05 2.17 -14.50
C GLU A 29 -26.87 3.09 -14.18
N PHE A 30 -25.94 2.65 -13.34
CA PHE A 30 -24.77 3.45 -12.93
C PHE A 30 -23.81 3.70 -14.11
N VAL A 31 -23.42 4.95 -14.28
CA VAL A 31 -22.45 5.38 -15.28
C VAL A 31 -21.16 5.83 -14.58
N ALA A 32 -20.07 5.16 -14.91
CA ALA A 32 -18.72 5.56 -14.50
C ALA A 32 -18.02 6.23 -15.68
N GLU A 33 -17.45 7.40 -15.45
CA GLU A 33 -16.61 8.12 -16.40
C GLU A 33 -15.41 8.75 -15.69
N GLY A 34 -14.36 9.15 -16.40
CA GLY A 34 -13.28 9.90 -15.76
C GLY A 34 -11.89 9.67 -16.30
N PHE A 35 -10.91 9.92 -15.42
CA PHE A 35 -9.49 9.72 -15.66
C PHE A 35 -8.99 8.53 -14.82
N GLY A 36 -8.35 7.55 -15.45
CA GLY A 36 -7.93 6.34 -14.76
C GLY A 36 -6.92 5.55 -15.57
N GLY A 37 -7.02 4.24 -15.53
CA GLY A 37 -6.20 3.32 -16.28
C GLY A 37 -7.00 2.14 -16.84
N PRO A 38 -6.29 1.12 -17.36
CA PRO A 38 -6.93 -0.02 -18.04
C PRO A 38 -7.89 -0.82 -17.14
N HIS A 39 -7.63 -0.93 -15.84
CA HIS A 39 -8.53 -1.66 -14.93
C HIS A 39 -9.89 -0.97 -14.78
N MET A 40 -9.91 0.36 -14.67
CA MET A 40 -11.18 1.11 -14.67
C MET A 40 -11.92 0.94 -16.01
N GLN A 41 -11.20 0.95 -17.14
CA GLN A 41 -11.79 0.75 -18.46
C GLN A 41 -12.40 -0.65 -18.58
N GLU A 42 -11.69 -1.70 -18.16
CA GLU A 42 -12.19 -3.09 -18.11
C GLU A 42 -13.42 -3.23 -17.21
N ALA A 43 -13.49 -2.47 -16.10
CA ALA A 43 -14.67 -2.39 -15.25
C ALA A 43 -15.83 -1.60 -15.88
N GLY A 44 -15.63 -1.08 -17.09
CA GLY A 44 -16.61 -0.38 -17.90
C GLY A 44 -16.70 1.12 -17.63
N CYS A 45 -15.67 1.74 -17.04
CA CYS A 45 -15.56 3.18 -16.96
C CYS A 45 -15.29 3.78 -18.36
N GLN A 46 -16.03 4.83 -18.72
CA GLN A 46 -15.72 5.63 -19.90
C GLN A 46 -14.52 6.51 -19.59
N LEU A 47 -13.33 6.11 -20.04
CA LEU A 47 -12.13 6.91 -19.84
C LEU A 47 -12.09 8.10 -20.81
N HIS A 48 -11.93 9.30 -20.27
CA HIS A 48 -11.60 10.50 -21.03
C HIS A 48 -10.10 10.63 -21.25
N PHE A 49 -9.29 10.02 -20.39
CA PHE A 49 -7.84 9.98 -20.50
C PHE A 49 -7.24 8.86 -19.60
N GLU A 50 -6.19 8.17 -20.10
CA GLU A 50 -5.41 7.22 -19.34
C GLU A 50 -4.37 7.92 -18.47
N LEU A 51 -4.78 8.28 -17.24
CA LEU A 51 -3.98 9.08 -16.31
C LEU A 51 -2.79 8.29 -15.72
N THR A 52 -2.92 6.97 -15.61
CA THR A 52 -1.87 6.08 -15.07
C THR A 52 -0.59 6.07 -15.89
N GLU A 53 -0.64 6.33 -17.20
CA GLU A 53 0.55 6.50 -18.03
C GLU A 53 1.47 7.62 -17.53
N LEU A 54 0.90 8.68 -16.96
CA LEU A 54 1.68 9.83 -16.49
C LEU A 54 2.40 9.56 -15.17
N ALA A 55 1.86 8.70 -14.33
CA ALA A 55 2.50 8.32 -13.05
C ALA A 55 3.77 7.47 -13.25
N VAL A 56 3.81 6.65 -14.29
CA VAL A 56 4.92 5.74 -14.57
C VAL A 56 6.18 6.47 -15.04
N MET A 57 6.05 7.66 -15.64
CA MET A 57 7.18 8.37 -16.25
C MET A 57 8.14 9.08 -15.27
N GLY A 58 7.84 9.12 -13.99
CA GLY A 58 8.71 9.61 -12.92
C GLY A 58 8.94 11.13 -12.88
N PHE A 59 9.38 11.63 -11.72
CA PHE A 59 9.54 13.06 -11.40
C PHE A 59 10.55 13.84 -12.29
N LEU A 60 11.43 13.17 -12.99
CA LEU A 60 12.50 13.83 -13.78
C LEU A 60 12.04 14.49 -15.09
N ARG A 61 10.77 14.28 -15.50
CA ARG A 61 10.18 14.87 -16.71
C ARG A 61 8.98 15.77 -16.40
N VAL A 62 8.98 16.45 -15.26
CA VAL A 62 7.83 17.20 -14.72
C VAL A 62 7.42 18.38 -15.63
N ILE A 63 8.35 19.10 -16.26
CA ILE A 63 8.03 20.34 -16.98
C ILE A 63 7.13 20.11 -18.23
N PRO A 64 7.41 19.14 -19.12
CA PRO A 64 6.49 18.82 -20.21
C PRO A 64 5.14 18.26 -19.75
N MET A 65 5.12 17.59 -18.59
CA MET A 65 3.91 17.01 -18.00
C MET A 65 2.98 18.06 -17.42
N LEU A 66 3.49 19.21 -16.94
CA LEU A 66 2.64 20.29 -16.40
C LEU A 66 1.64 20.80 -17.42
N ALA A 67 2.06 21.01 -18.68
CA ALA A 67 1.14 21.44 -19.73
C ALA A 67 0.04 20.40 -20.00
N LYS A 68 0.38 19.10 -19.97
CA LYS A 68 -0.58 18.00 -20.11
C LYS A 68 -1.56 17.97 -18.93
N PHE A 69 -1.08 18.10 -17.70
CA PHE A 69 -1.94 18.21 -16.52
C PHE A 69 -2.93 19.38 -16.60
N TRP A 70 -2.47 20.56 -17.01
CA TRP A 70 -3.37 21.71 -17.16
C TRP A 70 -4.42 21.51 -18.26
N ARG A 71 -4.07 20.84 -19.37
CA ARG A 71 -5.04 20.46 -20.40
C ARG A 71 -6.12 19.53 -19.86
N LEU A 72 -5.72 18.53 -19.06
CA LEU A 72 -6.66 17.58 -18.44
C LEU A 72 -7.57 18.27 -17.42
N VAL A 73 -7.05 19.20 -16.63
CA VAL A 73 -7.88 20.01 -15.72
C VAL A 73 -8.89 20.85 -16.53
N ALA A 74 -8.46 21.51 -17.62
CA ALA A 74 -9.35 22.27 -18.49
C ALA A 74 -10.41 21.38 -19.17
N GLN A 75 -10.03 20.17 -19.58
CA GLN A 75 -10.95 19.17 -20.12
C GLN A 75 -12.03 18.77 -19.09
N ALA A 76 -11.63 18.51 -17.83
CA ALA A 76 -12.56 18.22 -16.76
C ALA A 76 -13.48 19.42 -16.46
N GLU A 77 -12.94 20.63 -16.38
CA GLU A 77 -13.75 21.86 -16.17
C GLU A 77 -14.80 22.06 -17.29
N ALA A 78 -14.43 21.82 -18.55
CA ALA A 78 -15.35 21.90 -19.70
C ALA A 78 -16.41 20.79 -19.62
N HIS A 79 -16.01 19.57 -19.31
CA HIS A 79 -16.91 18.43 -19.17
C HIS A 79 -17.93 18.67 -18.04
N PHE A 80 -17.49 19.13 -16.87
CA PHE A 80 -18.37 19.45 -15.74
C PHE A 80 -19.34 20.61 -16.03
N ALA A 81 -19.01 21.45 -17.00
CA ALA A 81 -19.88 22.53 -17.44
C ALA A 81 -21.01 22.06 -18.37
N THR A 82 -20.71 21.12 -19.26
CA THR A 82 -21.63 20.68 -20.32
C THR A 82 -22.37 19.38 -19.95
N ASN A 83 -21.75 18.50 -19.16
CA ASN A 83 -22.28 17.21 -18.79
C ASN A 83 -21.92 16.87 -17.33
N PRO A 84 -22.45 17.63 -16.34
CA PRO A 84 -22.06 17.48 -14.95
C PRO A 84 -22.35 16.05 -14.41
N PRO A 85 -21.40 15.42 -13.71
CA PRO A 85 -21.67 14.21 -12.97
C PRO A 85 -22.44 14.51 -11.67
N ASP A 86 -23.11 13.50 -11.12
CA ASP A 86 -23.79 13.62 -9.82
C ASP A 86 -22.76 13.72 -8.66
N ALA A 87 -21.56 13.16 -8.83
CA ALA A 87 -20.45 13.28 -7.89
C ALA A 87 -19.09 13.05 -8.57
N VAL A 88 -18.03 13.50 -7.90
CA VAL A 88 -16.63 13.21 -8.24
C VAL A 88 -16.02 12.35 -7.14
N VAL A 89 -15.42 11.22 -7.51
CA VAL A 89 -14.65 10.35 -6.61
C VAL A 89 -13.17 10.45 -6.97
N LEU A 90 -12.39 10.98 -6.05
CA LEU A 90 -10.94 11.05 -6.15
C LEU A 90 -10.33 9.82 -5.48
N VAL A 91 -9.35 9.19 -6.13
CA VAL A 91 -8.65 8.03 -5.60
C VAL A 91 -7.16 8.32 -5.56
N ASP A 92 -6.57 8.38 -4.37
CA ASP A 92 -5.15 8.72 -4.16
C ASP A 92 -4.67 9.91 -5.00
N PHE A 93 -3.44 9.91 -5.53
CA PHE A 93 -2.86 10.86 -6.49
C PHE A 93 -3.11 12.36 -6.18
N PRO A 94 -2.76 12.84 -4.99
CA PRO A 94 -3.15 14.17 -4.51
C PRO A 94 -2.59 15.33 -5.34
N GLY A 95 -1.45 15.15 -6.02
CA GLY A 95 -0.81 16.16 -6.83
C GLY A 95 -1.75 16.75 -7.90
N PHE A 96 -2.47 15.89 -8.59
CA PHE A 96 -3.44 16.25 -9.63
C PHE A 96 -4.85 16.39 -9.07
N ASN A 97 -5.28 15.51 -8.19
CA ASN A 97 -6.66 15.42 -7.71
C ASN A 97 -7.15 16.67 -6.98
N TRP A 98 -6.25 17.49 -6.41
CA TRP A 98 -6.66 18.82 -5.87
C TRP A 98 -7.25 19.76 -6.93
N TRP A 99 -6.78 19.66 -8.17
CA TRP A 99 -7.27 20.51 -9.26
C TRP A 99 -8.63 20.03 -9.75
N ILE A 100 -8.84 18.71 -9.81
CA ILE A 100 -10.14 18.12 -10.14
C ILE A 100 -11.16 18.43 -9.05
N ALA A 101 -10.80 18.29 -7.76
CA ALA A 101 -11.65 18.69 -6.64
C ALA A 101 -12.09 20.16 -6.76
N ARG A 102 -11.13 21.06 -7.03
CA ARG A 102 -11.43 22.48 -7.22
C ARG A 102 -12.36 22.73 -8.41
N ALA A 103 -12.16 22.03 -9.52
CA ALA A 103 -13.00 22.15 -10.71
C ALA A 103 -14.45 21.71 -10.43
N ALA A 104 -14.64 20.59 -9.74
CA ALA A 104 -15.94 20.08 -9.31
C ALA A 104 -16.64 21.06 -8.36
N LYS A 105 -15.95 21.52 -7.31
CA LYS A 105 -16.53 22.46 -6.32
C LYS A 105 -16.94 23.81 -6.92
N LYS A 106 -16.28 24.30 -7.97
CA LYS A 106 -16.71 25.50 -8.70
C LYS A 106 -18.11 25.33 -9.35
N ARG A 107 -18.55 24.09 -9.57
CA ARG A 107 -19.83 23.74 -10.19
C ARG A 107 -20.85 23.20 -9.18
N GLY A 108 -20.54 23.22 -7.88
CA GLY A 108 -21.41 22.67 -6.85
C GLY A 108 -21.47 21.13 -6.82
N ILE A 109 -20.58 20.44 -7.56
CA ILE A 109 -20.57 18.97 -7.63
C ILE A 109 -19.95 18.43 -6.34
N PRO A 110 -20.58 17.47 -5.66
CA PRO A 110 -20.03 16.77 -4.49
C PRO A 110 -18.72 16.05 -4.80
N VAL A 111 -17.76 16.13 -3.88
CA VAL A 111 -16.44 15.53 -4.02
C VAL A 111 -16.18 14.58 -2.86
N TYR A 112 -15.94 13.32 -3.16
CA TYR A 112 -15.59 12.26 -2.21
C TYR A 112 -14.15 11.82 -2.44
N TYR A 113 -13.36 11.71 -1.36
CA TYR A 113 -11.97 11.27 -1.47
C TYR A 113 -11.82 9.87 -0.90
N TYR A 114 -11.71 8.88 -1.77
CA TYR A 114 -11.43 7.49 -1.44
C TYR A 114 -9.93 7.24 -1.43
N LEU A 115 -9.41 6.53 -0.41
CA LEU A 115 -7.99 6.37 -0.17
C LEU A 115 -7.27 7.72 -0.14
N PRO A 116 -7.57 8.55 0.88
CA PRO A 116 -7.12 9.93 0.92
C PRO A 116 -5.60 10.02 1.04
N PRO A 117 -4.99 11.16 0.67
CA PRO A 117 -3.56 11.35 0.82
C PRO A 117 -3.15 11.27 2.30
N GLN A 118 -1.99 10.66 2.55
CA GLN A 118 -1.45 10.44 3.89
C GLN A 118 -0.95 11.75 4.53
N LEU A 119 -1.85 12.73 4.70
CA LEU A 119 -1.52 14.05 5.27
C LEU A 119 -1.08 13.96 6.73
N TRP A 120 -1.49 12.92 7.45
CA TRP A 120 -1.04 12.62 8.80
C TRP A 120 0.46 12.30 8.85
N GLY A 121 0.99 11.70 7.79
CA GLY A 121 2.40 11.33 7.67
C GLY A 121 3.28 12.45 7.16
N TRP A 122 2.77 13.28 6.24
CA TRP A 122 3.52 14.39 5.67
C TRP A 122 2.60 15.51 5.21
N ALA A 123 3.08 16.76 5.32
CA ALA A 123 2.35 17.96 4.87
C ALA A 123 0.94 18.15 5.49
N PRO A 124 0.78 18.07 6.84
CA PRO A 124 -0.51 18.18 7.52
C PRO A 124 -1.24 19.51 7.27
N TRP A 125 -0.53 20.58 6.90
CA TRP A 125 -1.12 21.89 6.53
C TRP A 125 -2.03 21.81 5.32
N ARG A 126 -1.92 20.79 4.46
CA ARG A 126 -2.78 20.55 3.30
C ARG A 126 -4.21 20.19 3.68
N ILE A 127 -4.50 19.93 4.95
CA ILE A 127 -5.86 19.70 5.47
C ILE A 127 -6.82 20.88 5.09
N LYS A 128 -6.28 22.08 4.96
CA LYS A 128 -7.05 23.25 4.49
C LYS A 128 -7.67 23.05 3.09
N ARG A 129 -7.00 22.25 2.23
CA ARG A 129 -7.52 21.90 0.89
C ARG A 129 -8.65 20.89 0.99
N VAL A 130 -8.51 19.90 1.87
CA VAL A 130 -9.57 18.91 2.12
C VAL A 130 -10.83 19.62 2.61
N ARG A 131 -10.72 20.42 3.67
CA ARG A 131 -11.86 21.19 4.20
C ARG A 131 -12.56 22.09 3.17
N LYS A 132 -11.80 22.55 2.18
CA LYS A 132 -12.33 23.49 1.16
C LYS A 132 -12.98 22.80 -0.03
N TRP A 133 -12.45 21.62 -0.41
CA TRP A 133 -12.78 21.01 -1.71
C TRP A 133 -13.28 19.58 -1.62
N VAL A 134 -13.37 18.98 -0.45
CA VAL A 134 -13.83 17.60 -0.27
C VAL A 134 -15.00 17.61 0.70
N ASP A 135 -16.10 16.99 0.32
CA ASP A 135 -17.30 16.90 1.14
C ASP A 135 -17.22 15.73 2.14
N HIS A 136 -16.61 14.61 1.72
CA HIS A 136 -16.44 13.46 2.59
C HIS A 136 -15.17 12.69 2.26
N VAL A 137 -14.46 12.22 3.28
CA VAL A 137 -13.24 11.41 3.16
C VAL A 137 -13.55 9.97 3.52
N ILE A 138 -13.16 9.04 2.64
CA ILE A 138 -13.38 7.60 2.82
C ILE A 138 -12.03 6.96 3.15
N CYS A 139 -11.81 6.73 4.45
CA CYS A 139 -10.53 6.30 5.01
C CYS A 139 -10.34 4.78 4.92
N ALA A 140 -9.15 4.36 4.53
CA ALA A 140 -8.75 2.96 4.54
C ALA A 140 -8.21 2.50 5.90
N LEU A 141 -7.58 3.40 6.66
CA LEU A 141 -6.91 3.08 7.90
C LEU A 141 -7.65 3.72 9.10
N PRO A 142 -7.77 3.01 10.24
CA PRO A 142 -8.55 3.51 11.38
C PRO A 142 -7.99 4.80 11.97
N PHE A 143 -6.67 4.94 12.06
CA PHE A 143 -6.04 6.16 12.56
C PHE A 143 -6.17 7.36 11.61
N GLU A 144 -6.37 7.13 10.30
CA GLU A 144 -6.71 8.20 9.33
C GLU A 144 -8.06 8.81 9.64
N TYR A 145 -9.05 7.96 9.92
CA TYR A 145 -10.37 8.41 10.32
C TYR A 145 -10.31 9.36 11.53
N ASP A 146 -9.63 8.94 12.61
CA ASP A 146 -9.46 9.78 13.80
C ASP A 146 -8.72 11.09 13.46
N TRP A 147 -7.71 11.01 12.61
CA TRP A 147 -6.92 12.18 12.22
C TRP A 147 -7.75 13.21 11.42
N TYR A 148 -8.61 12.77 10.50
CA TYR A 148 -9.50 13.66 9.74
C TYR A 148 -10.64 14.18 10.61
N LYS A 149 -11.30 13.34 11.41
CA LYS A 149 -12.41 13.73 12.31
C LYS A 149 -11.96 14.75 13.35
N SER A 150 -10.81 14.54 13.99
CA SER A 150 -10.27 15.50 14.99
C SER A 150 -9.96 16.88 14.41
N ARG A 151 -9.90 16.98 13.06
CA ARG A 151 -9.68 18.23 12.32
C ARG A 151 -10.94 18.79 11.66
N GLY A 152 -12.12 18.31 12.05
CA GLY A 152 -13.41 18.79 11.56
C GLY A 152 -13.68 18.47 10.09
N VAL A 153 -13.16 17.34 9.58
CA VAL A 153 -13.42 16.84 8.24
C VAL A 153 -14.41 15.68 8.32
N PRO A 154 -15.52 15.69 7.58
CA PRO A 154 -16.41 14.54 7.46
C PRO A 154 -15.62 13.33 6.91
N ALA A 155 -15.63 12.23 7.65
CA ALA A 155 -14.89 11.05 7.27
C ALA A 155 -15.60 9.78 7.75
N THR A 156 -15.41 8.68 7.02
CA THR A 156 -15.83 7.33 7.40
C THR A 156 -14.69 6.35 7.16
N TRP A 157 -14.48 5.44 8.09
CA TRP A 157 -13.55 4.33 7.93
C TRP A 157 -14.28 3.13 7.32
N VAL A 158 -13.74 2.60 6.21
CA VAL A 158 -14.32 1.49 5.47
C VAL A 158 -13.44 0.23 5.48
N GLY A 159 -12.21 0.32 6.00
CA GLY A 159 -11.19 -0.71 5.87
C GLY A 159 -10.36 -0.53 4.59
N HIS A 160 -9.28 -1.31 4.49
CA HIS A 160 -8.36 -1.18 3.35
C HIS A 160 -8.72 -2.18 2.24
N PRO A 161 -8.99 -1.73 1.00
CA PRO A 161 -9.41 -2.62 -0.10
C PRO A 161 -8.35 -3.66 -0.48
N PHE A 162 -7.10 -3.42 -0.15
CA PHE A 162 -6.03 -4.38 -0.36
C PHE A 162 -6.27 -5.71 0.40
N PHE A 163 -6.97 -5.68 1.53
CA PHE A 163 -7.33 -6.92 2.25
C PHE A 163 -8.39 -7.73 1.52
N ASP A 164 -9.28 -7.08 0.78
CA ASP A 164 -10.22 -7.77 -0.11
C ASP A 164 -9.45 -8.49 -1.21
N GLU A 165 -8.47 -7.81 -1.84
CA GLU A 165 -7.62 -8.38 -2.88
C GLU A 165 -6.81 -9.57 -2.39
N VAL A 166 -6.22 -9.49 -1.19
CA VAL A 166 -5.45 -10.60 -0.60
C VAL A 166 -6.35 -11.80 -0.29
N ALA A 167 -7.57 -11.56 0.21
CA ALA A 167 -8.53 -12.61 0.54
C ALA A 167 -9.08 -13.33 -0.71
N GLU A 168 -9.28 -12.60 -1.80
CA GLU A 168 -9.80 -13.12 -3.06
C GLU A 168 -8.70 -13.77 -3.92
N ARG A 169 -7.43 -13.44 -3.69
CA ARG A 169 -6.30 -13.93 -4.47
C ARG A 169 -6.11 -15.42 -4.32
N LYS A 170 -6.31 -16.14 -5.41
CA LYS A 170 -6.00 -17.57 -5.50
C LYS A 170 -4.50 -17.75 -5.72
N LEU A 171 -3.84 -18.40 -4.78
CA LEU A 171 -2.44 -18.78 -4.91
C LEU A 171 -2.29 -19.89 -5.95
N ASN A 172 -1.17 -19.90 -6.69
CA ASN A 172 -0.87 -20.96 -7.63
C ASN A 172 -0.52 -22.27 -6.88
N PRO A 173 -1.32 -23.35 -7.03
CA PRO A 173 -1.13 -24.58 -6.26
C PRO A 173 0.20 -25.30 -6.56
N GLU A 174 0.73 -25.15 -7.76
CA GLU A 174 2.01 -25.74 -8.16
C GLU A 174 3.17 -25.03 -7.48
N THR A 175 3.13 -23.69 -7.49
CA THR A 175 4.13 -22.86 -6.78
C THR A 175 4.08 -23.12 -5.28
N VAL A 176 2.90 -23.17 -4.68
CA VAL A 176 2.73 -23.48 -3.25
C VAL A 176 3.31 -24.87 -2.92
N ARG A 177 3.06 -25.89 -3.75
CA ARG A 177 3.66 -27.22 -3.59
C ARG A 177 5.18 -27.21 -3.68
N HIS A 178 5.73 -26.48 -4.66
CA HIS A 178 7.17 -26.35 -4.83
C HIS A 178 7.82 -25.62 -3.64
N LEU A 179 7.12 -24.63 -3.07
CA LEU A 179 7.56 -23.86 -1.92
C LEU A 179 7.39 -24.59 -0.57
N SER A 180 6.66 -25.70 -0.54
CA SER A 180 6.49 -26.48 0.70
C SER A 180 7.87 -26.93 1.23
N PRO A 181 8.13 -26.76 2.54
CA PRO A 181 9.43 -27.09 3.12
C PRO A 181 9.70 -28.59 3.03
N ASP A 182 10.93 -28.94 2.73
CA ASP A 182 11.40 -30.32 2.85
C ASP A 182 11.73 -30.67 4.32
N LYS A 183 12.01 -31.97 4.59
CA LYS A 183 12.32 -32.47 5.94
C LYS A 183 13.62 -31.89 6.52
N GLN A 184 14.48 -31.30 5.71
CA GLN A 184 15.79 -30.77 6.12
C GLN A 184 15.71 -29.25 6.37
N THR A 185 14.69 -28.59 5.86
CA THR A 185 14.47 -27.14 6.03
C THR A 185 13.99 -26.85 7.46
N ARG A 186 14.80 -26.13 8.21
CA ARG A 186 14.46 -25.70 9.58
C ARG A 186 13.48 -24.51 9.58
N CYS A 187 13.73 -23.56 8.69
CA CYS A 187 12.96 -22.31 8.57
C CYS A 187 13.10 -21.76 7.17
N THR A 188 12.02 -21.27 6.61
CA THR A 188 11.99 -20.60 5.29
C THR A 188 11.88 -19.09 5.50
N VAL A 189 12.83 -18.34 4.96
CA VAL A 189 12.81 -16.87 4.99
C VAL A 189 12.46 -16.35 3.60
N ALA A 190 11.31 -15.68 3.51
CA ALA A 190 10.92 -14.93 2.33
C ALA A 190 11.76 -13.65 2.21
N VAL A 191 12.14 -13.27 1.00
CA VAL A 191 12.89 -12.04 0.75
C VAL A 191 12.23 -11.23 -0.36
N LEU A 192 11.94 -9.97 -0.08
CA LEU A 192 11.27 -9.05 -1.00
C LEU A 192 12.16 -7.81 -1.19
N PRO A 193 13.05 -7.82 -2.21
CA PRO A 193 14.09 -6.80 -2.36
C PRO A 193 13.60 -5.44 -2.86
N GLY A 194 12.33 -5.34 -3.23
CA GLY A 194 11.69 -4.13 -3.70
C GLY A 194 10.97 -4.32 -5.04
N SER A 195 10.09 -3.38 -5.36
CA SER A 195 9.28 -3.38 -6.59
C SER A 195 9.88 -2.49 -7.70
N ARG A 196 10.85 -1.63 -7.37
CA ARG A 196 11.51 -0.70 -8.31
C ARG A 196 12.99 -1.00 -8.43
N ASN A 197 13.56 -0.80 -9.62
CA ASN A 197 14.98 -1.09 -9.88
C ASN A 197 15.92 -0.36 -8.89
N HIS A 198 15.66 0.91 -8.59
CA HIS A 198 16.49 1.67 -7.65
C HIS A 198 16.40 1.17 -6.19
N GLU A 199 15.28 0.52 -5.81
CA GLU A 199 15.14 -0.12 -4.50
C GLU A 199 16.02 -1.36 -4.44
N ILE A 200 16.00 -2.20 -5.48
CA ILE A 200 16.82 -3.41 -5.58
C ILE A 200 18.31 -3.04 -5.55
N GLU A 201 18.75 -2.07 -6.36
CA GLU A 201 20.15 -1.64 -6.40
C GLU A 201 20.68 -1.21 -5.03
N LYS A 202 19.85 -0.61 -4.20
CA LYS A 202 20.25 -0.11 -2.88
C LYS A 202 20.11 -1.13 -1.76
N ASN A 203 19.04 -1.91 -1.74
CA ASN A 203 18.70 -2.77 -0.62
C ASN A 203 19.24 -4.20 -0.78
N TRP A 204 19.26 -4.72 -2.02
CA TRP A 204 19.67 -6.10 -2.27
C TRP A 204 21.10 -6.42 -1.81
N PRO A 205 22.13 -5.58 -2.01
CA PRO A 205 23.47 -5.84 -1.49
C PRO A 205 23.51 -6.02 0.03
N VAL A 206 22.69 -5.23 0.75
CA VAL A 206 22.59 -5.33 2.21
C VAL A 206 21.89 -6.62 2.62
N MET A 207 20.82 -6.97 1.92
CA MET A 207 20.10 -8.24 2.15
C MET A 207 20.99 -9.45 1.86
N LEU A 208 21.79 -9.44 0.80
CA LEU A 208 22.75 -10.50 0.47
C LEU A 208 23.79 -10.70 1.59
N GLU A 209 24.29 -9.63 2.17
CA GLU A 209 25.22 -9.75 3.29
C GLU A 209 24.56 -10.31 4.55
N VAL A 210 23.31 -9.95 4.83
CA VAL A 210 22.50 -10.56 5.89
C VAL A 210 22.29 -12.04 5.62
N ILE A 211 21.89 -12.43 4.40
CA ILE A 211 21.71 -13.80 3.97
C ILE A 211 23.00 -14.60 4.20
N ARG A 212 24.13 -14.10 3.74
CA ARG A 212 25.45 -14.73 3.91
C ARG A 212 25.77 -15.01 5.38
N ARG A 213 25.57 -14.02 6.25
CA ARG A 213 25.87 -14.15 7.69
C ARG A 213 24.93 -15.10 8.41
N VAL A 214 23.62 -15.00 8.14
CA VAL A 214 22.63 -15.91 8.76
C VAL A 214 22.86 -17.34 8.28
N SER A 215 23.10 -17.57 6.99
CA SER A 215 23.38 -18.92 6.45
C SER A 215 24.67 -19.51 7.00
N GLY A 216 25.67 -18.67 7.28
CA GLY A 216 26.89 -19.12 7.97
C GLY A 216 26.65 -19.59 9.41
N SER A 217 25.66 -19.04 10.09
CA SER A 217 25.31 -19.40 11.47
C SER A 217 24.26 -20.51 11.54
N VAL A 218 23.32 -20.56 10.57
CA VAL A 218 22.22 -21.54 10.50
C VAL A 218 22.10 -22.07 9.06
N PRO A 219 22.89 -23.10 8.68
CA PRO A 219 22.94 -23.62 7.31
C PRO A 219 21.62 -24.21 6.79
N SER A 220 20.71 -24.62 7.68
CA SER A 220 19.41 -25.20 7.33
C SER A 220 18.30 -24.18 7.03
N VAL A 221 18.65 -22.89 6.90
CA VAL A 221 17.72 -21.85 6.49
C VAL A 221 17.57 -21.85 4.97
N ARG A 222 16.31 -21.89 4.51
CA ARG A 222 15.95 -21.76 3.11
C ARG A 222 15.60 -20.30 2.78
N TRP A 223 16.13 -19.79 1.67
CA TRP A 223 15.88 -18.43 1.21
C TRP A 223 15.06 -18.45 -0.07
N ILE A 224 13.91 -17.80 -0.07
CA ILE A 224 13.02 -17.70 -1.24
C ILE A 224 12.78 -16.22 -1.56
N VAL A 225 13.07 -15.81 -2.78
CA VAL A 225 12.97 -14.42 -3.24
C VAL A 225 11.79 -14.26 -4.19
N GLY A 226 10.87 -13.37 -3.85
CA GLY A 226 9.76 -12.97 -4.69
C GLY A 226 10.05 -11.68 -5.48
N SER A 227 9.78 -11.67 -6.78
CA SER A 227 9.85 -10.48 -7.64
C SER A 227 8.73 -10.48 -8.67
N TYR A 228 8.27 -9.28 -9.05
CA TYR A 228 7.23 -9.13 -10.07
C TYR A 228 7.77 -9.15 -11.51
N ARG A 229 9.04 -8.76 -11.72
CA ARG A 229 9.57 -8.56 -13.07
C ARG A 229 10.79 -9.47 -13.32
N PRO A 230 10.85 -10.16 -14.49
CA PRO A 230 11.98 -11.01 -14.84
C PRO A 230 13.32 -10.29 -14.78
N GLN A 231 13.38 -9.01 -15.25
CA GLN A 231 14.60 -8.21 -15.26
C GLN A 231 15.12 -7.93 -13.85
N GLN A 232 14.23 -7.71 -12.88
CA GLN A 232 14.59 -7.49 -11.49
C GLN A 232 15.20 -8.74 -10.87
N LEU A 233 14.64 -9.90 -11.17
CA LEU A 233 15.15 -11.17 -10.72
C LEU A 233 16.51 -11.50 -11.33
N ALA A 234 16.67 -11.28 -12.64
CA ALA A 234 17.97 -11.45 -13.32
C ALA A 234 19.03 -10.56 -12.64
N ARG A 235 18.69 -9.31 -12.33
CA ARG A 235 19.57 -8.38 -11.64
C ARG A 235 19.93 -8.84 -10.23
N CYS A 236 18.98 -9.37 -9.46
CA CYS A 236 19.27 -9.94 -8.15
C CYS A 236 20.26 -11.13 -8.24
N ARG A 237 20.13 -12.00 -9.22
CA ARG A 237 21.05 -13.12 -9.45
C ARG A 237 22.46 -12.64 -9.85
N GLU A 238 22.56 -11.67 -10.74
CA GLU A 238 23.86 -11.07 -11.13
C GLU A 238 24.58 -10.51 -9.89
N MET A 239 23.86 -9.76 -9.05
CA MET A 239 24.43 -9.17 -7.85
C MET A 239 24.81 -10.22 -6.81
N GLN A 240 24.06 -11.34 -6.68
CA GLN A 240 24.42 -12.46 -5.82
C GLN A 240 25.74 -13.10 -6.28
N MET A 241 25.88 -13.36 -7.58
CA MET A 241 27.12 -13.92 -8.18
C MET A 241 28.30 -12.99 -7.98
N ALA A 242 28.13 -11.69 -8.25
CA ALA A 242 29.17 -10.69 -8.07
C ALA A 242 29.63 -10.54 -6.61
N ALA A 243 28.72 -10.76 -5.66
CA ALA A 243 29.02 -10.72 -4.21
C ALA A 243 29.57 -12.06 -3.69
N ASN A 244 29.74 -13.09 -4.52
CA ASN A 244 30.17 -14.45 -4.14
C ASN A 244 29.36 -15.03 -2.96
N VAL A 245 28.05 -14.79 -2.92
CA VAL A 245 27.17 -15.35 -1.88
C VAL A 245 26.74 -16.75 -2.27
N SER A 246 27.33 -17.75 -1.64
CA SER A 246 27.11 -19.20 -1.91
C SER A 246 25.83 -19.76 -1.26
N ALA A 247 25.13 -18.98 -0.46
CA ALA A 247 23.86 -19.42 0.13
C ALA A 247 22.85 -19.81 -0.94
N PRO A 248 22.15 -20.95 -0.82
CA PRO A 248 21.14 -21.36 -1.78
C PRO A 248 19.93 -20.43 -1.70
N ILE A 249 19.74 -19.64 -2.76
CA ILE A 249 18.62 -18.70 -2.89
C ILE A 249 17.77 -19.14 -4.08
N GLU A 250 16.50 -19.40 -3.84
CA GLU A 250 15.52 -19.69 -4.86
C GLU A 250 14.76 -18.43 -5.26
N TYR A 251 14.49 -18.26 -6.56
CA TYR A 251 13.92 -17.04 -7.11
C TYR A 251 12.62 -17.32 -7.86
N PHE A 252 11.55 -16.58 -7.51
CA PHE A 252 10.22 -16.76 -8.05
C PHE A 252 9.69 -15.48 -8.68
N ILE A 253 9.18 -15.59 -9.92
CA ILE A 253 8.59 -14.50 -10.68
C ILE A 253 7.08 -14.55 -10.54
N ASN A 254 6.43 -13.39 -10.36
CA ASN A 254 4.97 -13.27 -10.24
C ASN A 254 4.36 -14.15 -9.15
N SER A 255 5.14 -14.53 -8.14
CA SER A 255 4.74 -15.45 -7.07
C SER A 255 5.02 -14.84 -5.69
N THR A 256 4.93 -13.51 -5.58
CA THR A 256 5.24 -12.82 -4.33
C THR A 256 4.32 -13.25 -3.19
N SER A 257 3.04 -13.46 -3.48
CA SER A 257 2.05 -13.92 -2.49
C SER A 257 2.34 -15.34 -1.99
N GLU A 258 2.71 -16.24 -2.89
CA GLU A 258 3.11 -17.62 -2.58
C GLU A 258 4.40 -17.64 -1.75
N VAL A 259 5.36 -16.77 -2.09
CA VAL A 259 6.62 -16.61 -1.34
C VAL A 259 6.35 -16.10 0.09
N ILE A 260 5.43 -15.14 0.27
CA ILE A 260 5.05 -14.65 1.60
C ILE A 260 4.34 -15.75 2.39
N GLU A 261 3.40 -16.46 1.76
CA GLU A 261 2.64 -17.56 2.39
C GLU A 261 3.54 -18.69 2.86
N ALA A 262 4.55 -19.04 2.05
CA ALA A 262 5.50 -20.12 2.36
C ALA A 262 6.59 -19.69 3.36
N GLY A 263 6.78 -18.41 3.57
CA GLY A 263 7.79 -17.88 4.48
C GLY A 263 7.38 -17.98 5.95
N ASP A 264 8.26 -18.52 6.79
CA ASP A 264 8.09 -18.46 8.25
C ASP A 264 8.27 -17.05 8.79
N CYS A 265 9.12 -16.27 8.12
CA CYS A 265 9.31 -14.84 8.31
C CYS A 265 9.80 -14.21 7.00
N CYS A 266 9.87 -12.88 6.96
CA CYS A 266 10.22 -12.15 5.75
C CYS A 266 11.25 -11.06 6.02
N LEU A 267 12.24 -10.91 5.12
CA LEU A 267 13.10 -9.74 5.01
C LEU A 267 12.66 -8.91 3.80
N MET A 268 12.21 -7.68 4.02
CA MET A 268 11.54 -6.92 2.96
C MET A 268 11.95 -5.44 2.92
N VAL A 269 11.72 -4.82 1.76
CA VAL A 269 11.70 -3.37 1.62
C VAL A 269 10.31 -2.83 1.98
N SER A 270 10.24 -1.67 2.64
CA SER A 270 8.97 -1.04 3.01
C SER A 270 8.09 -0.73 1.80
N GLY A 271 6.79 -0.94 1.95
CA GLY A 271 5.77 -0.67 0.94
C GLY A 271 4.40 -1.24 1.34
N SER A 272 3.41 -1.15 0.45
CA SER A 272 2.06 -1.73 0.65
C SER A 272 2.08 -3.24 0.88
N ILE A 273 3.13 -3.92 0.44
CA ILE A 273 3.33 -5.36 0.65
C ILE A 273 3.34 -5.74 2.16
N SER A 274 3.65 -4.79 3.06
CA SER A 274 3.57 -5.00 4.50
C SER A 274 2.15 -5.33 4.98
N LEU A 275 1.13 -4.85 4.26
CA LEU A 275 -0.27 -5.21 4.53
C LEU A 275 -0.56 -6.68 4.14
N GLU A 276 0.09 -7.20 3.10
CA GLU A 276 -0.03 -8.61 2.74
C GLU A 276 0.63 -9.51 3.79
N LEU A 277 1.82 -9.12 4.29
CA LEU A 277 2.43 -9.84 5.41
C LEU A 277 1.51 -9.83 6.64
N LEU A 278 0.87 -8.70 6.95
CA LEU A 278 -0.12 -8.63 8.03
C LEU A 278 -1.29 -9.58 7.79
N ALA A 279 -1.88 -9.56 6.59
CA ALA A 279 -3.01 -10.41 6.24
C ALA A 279 -2.66 -11.91 6.32
N ARG A 280 -1.46 -12.28 5.86
CA ARG A 280 -0.94 -13.67 5.90
C ARG A 280 -0.29 -14.03 7.24
N LYS A 281 -0.21 -13.08 8.17
CA LYS A 281 0.38 -13.27 9.51
C LYS A 281 1.85 -13.68 9.48
N THR A 282 2.58 -13.24 8.45
CA THR A 282 4.01 -13.52 8.26
C THR A 282 4.84 -12.42 8.89
N PRO A 283 5.62 -12.67 9.96
CA PRO A 283 6.45 -11.67 10.60
C PRO A 283 7.49 -11.11 9.64
N GLY A 284 7.64 -9.78 9.60
CA GLY A 284 8.56 -9.12 8.70
C GLY A 284 9.64 -8.31 9.42
N VAL A 285 10.85 -8.32 8.85
CA VAL A 285 11.93 -7.38 9.15
C VAL A 285 12.06 -6.44 7.97
N VAL A 286 11.96 -5.14 8.22
CA VAL A 286 11.90 -4.13 7.18
C VAL A 286 13.21 -3.39 7.07
N LEU A 287 13.79 -3.41 5.88
CA LEU A 287 14.98 -2.64 5.52
C LEU A 287 14.60 -1.58 4.49
N TYR A 288 14.96 -0.34 4.73
CA TYR A 288 14.84 0.74 3.75
C TYR A 288 16.10 1.59 3.69
N ARG A 289 16.77 1.60 2.53
CA ARG A 289 17.94 2.45 2.30
C ARG A 289 17.53 3.78 1.67
N ALA A 290 17.56 4.83 2.49
CA ALA A 290 17.31 6.20 2.04
C ALA A 290 18.60 6.89 1.61
N ASN A 291 18.50 7.82 0.64
CA ASN A 291 19.59 8.78 0.41
C ASN A 291 19.70 9.75 1.59
N THR A 292 20.90 10.22 1.90
CA THR A 292 21.14 11.16 2.99
C THR A 292 20.28 12.42 2.89
N ILE A 293 20.12 12.97 1.68
CA ILE A 293 19.27 14.14 1.42
C ILE A 293 17.81 13.81 1.67
N ALA A 294 17.31 12.67 1.15
CA ALA A 294 15.94 12.25 1.35
C ALA A 294 15.62 12.02 2.83
N ARG A 295 16.55 11.46 3.61
CA ARG A 295 16.40 11.28 5.05
C ARG A 295 16.38 12.61 5.80
N PHE A 296 17.24 13.55 5.43
CA PHE A 296 17.26 14.89 6.04
C PHE A 296 15.92 15.60 5.80
N VAL A 297 15.43 15.57 4.56
CA VAL A 297 14.12 16.13 4.19
C VAL A 297 12.97 15.40 4.90
N ALA A 298 13.01 14.07 4.94
CA ALA A 298 12.01 13.26 5.61
C ALA A 298 11.91 13.58 7.11
N ARG A 299 13.04 13.81 7.80
CA ARG A 299 13.09 14.16 9.23
C ARG A 299 12.28 15.45 9.55
N PHE A 300 12.20 16.39 8.62
CA PHE A 300 11.45 17.64 8.79
C PHE A 300 10.02 17.58 8.27
N LEU A 301 9.75 16.68 7.32
CA LEU A 301 8.44 16.61 6.66
C LEU A 301 7.57 15.44 7.15
N MET A 302 8.20 14.38 7.70
CA MET A 302 7.47 13.20 8.20
C MET A 302 7.18 13.34 9.69
N ASN A 303 5.90 13.26 10.04
CA ASN A 303 5.41 13.27 11.42
C ASN A 303 5.09 11.86 11.94
N CYS A 304 5.60 10.82 11.28
CA CYS A 304 5.30 9.43 11.64
C CYS A 304 6.42 8.83 12.47
N ARG A 305 6.04 8.07 13.49
CA ARG A 305 6.97 7.27 14.29
C ARG A 305 7.47 6.04 13.52
N PHE A 306 6.66 5.48 12.64
CA PHE A 306 6.91 4.26 11.88
C PHE A 306 6.73 4.50 10.38
N ILE A 307 7.33 3.63 9.56
CA ILE A 307 7.22 3.70 8.08
C ILE A 307 6.32 2.61 7.49
N THR A 308 6.07 1.53 8.24
CA THR A 308 5.17 0.46 7.78
C THR A 308 3.76 0.65 8.31
N LEU A 309 2.80 0.31 7.46
CA LEU A 309 1.39 0.41 7.83
C LEU A 309 1.01 -0.50 9.02
N PRO A 310 1.51 -1.74 9.16
CA PRO A 310 1.24 -2.55 10.34
C PRO A 310 1.68 -1.90 11.65
N ASN A 311 2.87 -1.28 11.69
CA ASN A 311 3.35 -0.56 12.89
C ASN A 311 2.51 0.68 13.18
N LEU A 312 2.10 1.42 12.14
CA LEU A 312 1.22 2.58 12.26
C LEU A 312 -0.19 2.20 12.74
N ILE A 313 -0.74 1.10 12.23
CA ILE A 313 -2.04 0.58 12.66
C ILE A 313 -1.99 0.13 14.13
N ALA A 314 -0.89 -0.53 14.52
CA ALA A 314 -0.69 -1.01 15.88
C ALA A 314 -0.28 0.07 16.88
N ASP A 315 0.16 1.25 16.39
CA ASP A 315 0.86 2.30 17.17
C ASP A 315 2.05 1.76 17.99
N GLN A 316 2.64 0.66 17.52
CA GLN A 316 3.81 0.01 18.13
C GLN A 316 4.61 -0.77 17.10
N GLU A 317 5.86 -1.11 17.43
CA GLU A 317 6.72 -1.91 16.55
C GLU A 317 6.32 -3.39 16.57
N VAL A 318 5.53 -3.82 15.59
CA VAL A 318 5.19 -5.24 15.36
C VAL A 318 6.07 -5.86 14.26
N MET A 319 6.61 -5.03 13.38
CA MET A 319 7.61 -5.36 12.38
C MET A 319 8.84 -4.46 12.61
N PRO A 320 10.00 -5.00 13.00
CA PRO A 320 11.23 -4.20 13.19
C PRO A 320 11.64 -3.45 11.93
N GLU A 321 11.90 -2.13 12.05
CA GLU A 321 12.22 -1.24 10.94
C GLU A 321 13.65 -0.71 11.02
N PHE A 322 14.41 -0.91 9.95
CA PHE A 322 15.79 -0.44 9.80
C PHE A 322 15.87 0.57 8.66
N ILE A 323 16.00 1.86 9.01
CA ILE A 323 16.18 2.94 8.04
C ILE A 323 17.66 3.23 7.91
N SER A 324 18.29 2.60 6.93
CA SER A 324 19.74 2.64 6.71
C SER A 324 20.14 3.81 5.81
N ASN A 325 21.26 4.46 6.15
CA ASN A 325 21.94 5.42 5.29
C ASN A 325 23.46 5.31 5.47
N GLY A 326 24.22 5.65 4.45
CA GLY A 326 25.68 5.54 4.50
C GLY A 326 26.17 4.11 4.69
N ASN A 327 27.05 3.88 5.68
CA ASN A 327 27.56 2.54 5.97
C ASN A 327 26.47 1.66 6.65
N PRO A 328 26.02 0.57 6.01
CA PRO A 328 24.95 -0.27 6.53
C PRO A 328 25.38 -1.27 7.60
N GLU A 329 26.66 -1.34 7.97
CA GLU A 329 27.21 -2.41 8.81
C GLU A 329 26.51 -2.57 10.16
N SER A 330 26.11 -1.46 10.79
CA SER A 330 25.35 -1.51 12.05
C SER A 330 23.99 -2.18 11.87
N ASP A 331 23.28 -1.84 10.78
CA ASP A 331 21.95 -2.39 10.50
C ASP A 331 22.05 -3.85 10.05
N ILE A 332 23.08 -4.19 9.24
CA ILE A 332 23.38 -5.58 8.85
C ILE A 332 23.55 -6.45 10.10
N ARG A 333 24.37 -6.00 11.08
CA ARG A 333 24.58 -6.77 12.32
C ARG A 333 23.28 -6.96 13.10
N LYS A 334 22.49 -5.91 13.27
CA LYS A 334 21.22 -5.99 14.00
C LYS A 334 20.20 -6.90 13.31
N ILE A 335 20.03 -6.76 11.99
CA ILE A 335 19.13 -7.60 11.19
C ILE A 335 19.60 -9.06 11.23
N THR A 336 20.92 -9.29 11.07
CA THR A 336 21.50 -10.64 11.15
C THR A 336 21.22 -11.27 12.51
N SER A 337 21.49 -10.56 13.62
CA SER A 337 21.22 -11.06 14.97
C SER A 337 19.75 -11.41 15.16
N LEU A 338 18.85 -10.52 14.74
CA LEU A 338 17.42 -10.69 14.85
C LEU A 338 16.91 -11.90 14.04
N LEU A 339 17.29 -11.99 12.76
CA LEU A 339 16.89 -13.13 11.91
C LEU A 339 17.50 -14.43 12.39
N THR A 340 18.78 -14.44 12.82
CA THR A 340 19.40 -15.63 13.41
C THR A 340 18.63 -16.10 14.64
N GLU A 341 18.20 -15.18 15.49
CA GLU A 341 17.36 -15.53 16.63
C GLU A 341 16.02 -16.14 16.21
N TRP A 342 15.32 -15.52 15.25
CA TRP A 342 14.02 -16.02 14.79
C TRP A 342 14.12 -17.40 14.15
N VAL A 343 15.11 -17.63 13.28
CA VAL A 343 15.27 -18.92 12.59
C VAL A 343 15.84 -20.02 13.49
N SER A 344 16.51 -19.66 14.61
CA SER A 344 17.09 -20.62 15.55
C SER A 344 16.16 -20.97 16.70
N LYS A 345 15.22 -20.08 17.06
CA LYS A 345 14.32 -20.21 18.22
C LYS A 345 12.86 -20.22 17.76
N PRO A 346 12.27 -21.40 17.51
CA PRO A 346 10.88 -21.51 17.04
C PRO A 346 9.86 -20.79 17.93
N ASP A 347 10.06 -20.81 19.25
CA ASP A 347 9.15 -20.19 20.22
C ASP A 347 9.14 -18.66 20.06
N VAL A 348 10.30 -18.03 19.79
CA VAL A 348 10.41 -16.61 19.56
C VAL A 348 9.66 -16.24 18.28
N LEU A 349 9.86 -17.01 17.21
CA LEU A 349 9.17 -16.79 15.96
C LEU A 349 7.65 -17.02 16.09
N ALA A 350 7.22 -18.05 16.80
CA ALA A 350 5.81 -18.32 17.08
C ALA A 350 5.15 -17.15 17.82
N ALA A 351 5.83 -16.58 18.83
CA ALA A 351 5.33 -15.40 19.54
C ALA A 351 5.19 -14.16 18.62
N LYS A 352 6.10 -14.00 17.63
CA LYS A 352 5.97 -12.94 16.63
C LYS A 352 4.78 -13.17 15.69
N LYS A 353 4.59 -14.41 15.23
CA LYS A 353 3.42 -14.81 14.42
C LYS A 353 2.11 -14.56 15.18
N GLU A 354 2.03 -14.91 16.46
CA GLU A 354 0.84 -14.69 17.29
C GLU A 354 0.54 -13.21 17.50
N ASN A 355 1.55 -12.38 17.78
CA ASN A 355 1.38 -10.94 17.90
C ASN A 355 0.81 -10.31 16.61
N LEU A 356 1.35 -10.72 15.47
CA LEU A 356 0.88 -10.26 14.16
C LEU A 356 -0.53 -10.78 13.85
N ALA A 357 -0.84 -12.02 14.22
CA ALA A 357 -2.16 -12.61 14.05
C ALA A 357 -3.24 -11.90 14.89
N ARG A 358 -2.90 -11.48 16.11
CA ARG A 358 -3.81 -10.64 16.93
C ARG A 358 -4.09 -9.30 16.27
N LEU A 359 -3.07 -8.63 15.75
CA LEU A 359 -3.26 -7.39 15.00
C LEU A 359 -4.10 -7.61 13.75
N ALA A 360 -3.79 -8.67 12.97
CA ALA A 360 -4.52 -9.03 11.78
C ALA A 360 -6.01 -9.25 12.06
N GLY A 361 -6.38 -9.95 13.12
CA GLY A 361 -7.76 -10.19 13.51
C GLY A 361 -8.61 -8.92 13.66
N HIS A 362 -7.98 -7.80 13.95
CA HIS A 362 -8.66 -6.50 14.10
C HIS A 362 -8.51 -5.58 12.90
N ALA A 363 -7.38 -5.68 12.18
CA ALA A 363 -7.03 -4.72 11.13
C ALA A 363 -7.39 -5.18 9.72
N THR A 364 -7.46 -6.51 9.46
CA THR A 364 -7.64 -7.07 8.12
C THR A 364 -9.10 -7.40 7.79
N THR A 365 -10.02 -6.49 8.13
CA THR A 365 -11.44 -6.66 7.83
C THR A 365 -11.69 -6.60 6.32
N THR A 366 -12.22 -7.67 5.73
CA THR A 366 -12.64 -7.71 4.32
C THR A 366 -13.96 -6.98 4.07
N GLY A 367 -14.32 -6.73 2.81
CA GLY A 367 -15.53 -6.03 2.40
C GLY A 367 -15.40 -4.50 2.39
N ALA A 368 -14.16 -3.97 2.38
CA ALA A 368 -13.90 -2.54 2.33
C ALA A 368 -14.51 -1.89 1.08
N THR A 369 -14.35 -2.51 -0.08
CA THR A 369 -14.90 -2.04 -1.37
C THR A 369 -16.43 -2.02 -1.35
N LYS A 370 -17.05 -3.05 -0.77
CA LYS A 370 -18.52 -3.12 -0.61
C LYS A 370 -19.04 -2.00 0.29
N ARG A 371 -18.40 -1.81 1.46
CA ARG A 371 -18.76 -0.71 2.38
C ARG A 371 -18.57 0.67 1.74
N THR A 372 -17.55 0.83 0.91
CA THR A 372 -17.31 2.08 0.14
C THR A 372 -18.44 2.33 -0.84
N ALA A 373 -18.87 1.31 -1.60
CA ALA A 373 -19.98 1.43 -2.54
C ALA A 373 -21.30 1.76 -1.82
N ASP A 374 -21.59 1.09 -0.70
CA ASP A 374 -22.78 1.35 0.12
C ASP A 374 -22.77 2.78 0.70
N LEU A 375 -21.60 3.23 1.16
CA LEU A 375 -21.42 4.60 1.67
C LEU A 375 -21.66 5.65 0.58
N LEU A 376 -21.08 5.46 -0.61
CA LEU A 376 -21.27 6.41 -1.73
C LEU A 376 -22.75 6.50 -2.15
N VAL A 377 -23.43 5.36 -2.26
CA VAL A 377 -24.87 5.36 -2.58
C VAL A 377 -25.67 6.14 -1.54
N ARG A 378 -25.37 5.99 -0.25
CA ARG A 378 -26.03 6.75 0.84
C ARG A 378 -25.71 8.24 0.78
N LEU A 379 -24.43 8.60 0.66
CA LEU A 379 -24.00 10.00 0.58
C LEU A 379 -24.61 10.76 -0.62
N MET A 380 -24.88 10.07 -1.72
CA MET A 380 -25.49 10.65 -2.91
C MET A 380 -27.02 10.73 -2.84
N ASN A 381 -27.65 9.93 -1.98
CA ASN A 381 -29.11 9.98 -1.75
C ASN A 381 -29.51 10.93 -0.62
N ASP A 382 -28.59 11.75 -0.07
CA ASP A 382 -28.82 12.65 1.10
C ASP A 382 -29.35 11.91 2.36
N ASP A 383 -29.04 10.62 2.50
CA ASP A 383 -29.47 9.81 3.63
C ASP A 383 -28.55 10.08 4.85
N SER A 384 -28.82 11.22 5.52
CA SER A 384 -27.98 11.73 6.62
C SER A 384 -28.08 10.90 7.93
N THR A 385 -28.85 9.82 7.96
CA THR A 385 -29.11 8.99 9.16
C THR A 385 -28.09 7.87 9.39
N ALA A 386 -27.05 7.75 8.56
CA ALA A 386 -26.04 6.71 8.72
C ALA A 386 -25.11 7.01 9.88
N THR A 387 -25.32 6.36 11.00
CA THR A 387 -24.34 6.29 12.11
C THR A 387 -23.03 5.71 11.57
N ASP A 388 -21.96 6.52 11.61
CA ASP A 388 -20.59 6.05 11.36
C ASP A 388 -20.32 4.87 12.31
N ALA A 389 -19.97 3.71 11.75
CA ALA A 389 -19.42 2.64 12.58
C ALA A 389 -18.14 3.19 13.22
N ASP A 390 -18.14 3.34 14.55
CA ASP A 390 -16.98 3.87 15.26
C ASP A 390 -15.84 2.85 15.21
N PRO A 391 -14.69 3.18 14.60
CA PRO A 391 -13.55 2.26 14.53
C PRO A 391 -13.08 1.77 15.90
N ARG A 392 -13.37 2.54 16.95
CA ARG A 392 -13.00 2.19 18.34
C ARG A 392 -13.70 0.95 18.85
N MET A 393 -14.85 0.57 18.29
CA MET A 393 -15.52 -0.69 18.61
C MET A 393 -14.79 -1.92 18.06
N ILE A 394 -13.85 -1.73 17.13
CA ILE A 394 -13.17 -2.81 16.42
C ILE A 394 -11.71 -2.97 16.91
N LEU A 395 -11.13 -1.94 17.54
CA LEU A 395 -9.73 -1.95 18.00
C LEU A 395 -9.61 -1.85 19.52
N PRO A 396 -9.42 -2.97 20.26
CA PRO A 396 -9.28 -2.94 21.72
C PRO A 396 -7.91 -2.42 22.22
N PHE A 397 -7.02 -1.92 21.34
CA PHE A 397 -5.64 -1.58 21.66
C PHE A 397 -5.36 -0.11 22.04
N ARG A 398 -6.37 0.75 22.17
CA ARG A 398 -6.14 2.07 22.77
C ARG A 398 -6.20 2.01 24.30
N LYS A 399 -5.11 1.62 24.95
CA LYS A 399 -4.82 2.07 26.32
C LYS A 399 -4.14 3.44 26.22
N GLY A 400 -4.91 4.48 26.61
CA GLY A 400 -4.46 5.72 27.21
C GLY A 400 -3.26 6.42 26.58
N ALA A 401 -3.53 7.42 25.71
CA ALA A 401 -2.71 8.61 25.70
C ALA A 401 -3.17 9.47 26.91
N ALA A 402 -2.39 9.44 27.98
CA ALA A 402 -2.35 10.52 28.98
C ALA A 402 -1.14 11.38 28.65
#